data_5926365333d21c9882f2d76365dc58f3
#
_entry.id   5926365333d21c9882f2d76365dc58f3
#
_cell.length_a   1.000
_cell.length_b   1.000
_cell.length_c   1.000
_cell.angle_alpha   90.00
_cell.angle_beta   90.00
_cell.angle_gamma   90.00
#
_symmetry.space_group_name_H-M   'P 1'
#
loop_
_entity.id
_entity.type
_entity.pdbx_description
1 polymer ?
#
loop_
_entity_poly.entity_id
_entity_poly.type
_entity_poly.pdbx_seq_one_letter_code
_entity_poly.pdbx_strand_id
1 'polypeptide(L)'
;AKRSYIPEEGFGHLLGYVSYPSKDSKGFFYQEEFIGKNGVEKMYNDILAGENGIKLFEVDALGNIQSESSMQPPSDGKDLLLTIDSRVQAKLYELIKQTVADRGFIGGAGIIMDVHNGGILALTSFPEYSSAILSSGKNAQAISGYILNEKKPFLNRAVGGLYTPGSVVKPYVAIGALNEHVIDPQKKILSTGSISIPNPYYPDIKSVFMDWKAHGWVDMREALGVSSNVYFYEIGGGFEGQRGLGIYNIRKYTKMFGLGQKTGVDVPGEEEGT
;
A
#
# COMPACT_ATOMS: atom_id res chain seq x y z
N ALA A 1 27.80 -0.86 -15.26
CA ALA A 1 26.71 -1.67 -14.70
C ALA A 1 25.38 -1.35 -15.39
N LYS A 2 24.42 -2.27 -15.38
CA LYS A 2 23.08 -2.09 -15.97
C LYS A 2 22.06 -2.82 -15.10
N ARG A 3 20.97 -2.15 -14.77
CA ARG A 3 19.81 -2.81 -14.16
C ARG A 3 18.89 -3.35 -15.26
N SER A 4 18.42 -4.56 -15.09
CA SER A 4 17.42 -5.18 -15.96
C SER A 4 16.24 -5.60 -15.09
N TYR A 5 15.03 -5.17 -15.46
CA TYR A 5 13.80 -5.50 -14.76
C TYR A 5 13.05 -6.57 -15.55
N ILE A 6 12.32 -7.41 -14.82
CA ILE A 6 11.43 -8.39 -15.45
C ILE A 6 10.34 -7.65 -16.24
N PRO A 7 9.98 -8.15 -17.43
CA PRO A 7 9.00 -7.49 -18.29
C PRO A 7 7.55 -7.72 -17.85
N GLU A 8 7.31 -8.69 -16.97
CA GLU A 8 5.97 -9.03 -16.47
C GLU A 8 5.40 -7.88 -15.64
N GLU A 9 4.10 -7.64 -15.80
CA GLU A 9 3.33 -6.69 -15.00
C GLU A 9 3.14 -7.20 -13.56
N GLY A 10 2.94 -6.28 -12.62
CA GLY A 10 2.67 -6.56 -11.21
C GLY A 10 3.88 -6.40 -10.30
N PHE A 11 5.05 -6.04 -10.84
CA PHE A 11 6.29 -5.93 -10.09
C PHE A 11 6.81 -4.50 -9.94
N GLY A 12 6.22 -3.53 -10.62
CA GLY A 12 6.72 -2.15 -10.65
C GLY A 12 6.82 -1.51 -9.26
N HIS A 13 5.78 -1.60 -8.46
CA HIS A 13 5.80 -1.04 -7.10
C HIS A 13 6.62 -1.86 -6.12
N LEU A 14 6.69 -3.19 -6.30
CA LEU A 14 7.47 -4.09 -5.45
C LEU A 14 8.96 -3.85 -5.66
N LEU A 15 9.43 -4.02 -6.89
CA LEU A 15 10.85 -3.86 -7.21
C LEU A 15 11.29 -2.39 -7.15
N GLY A 16 10.43 -1.48 -7.59
CA GLY A 16 10.80 -0.09 -7.74
C GLY A 16 11.69 0.15 -8.95
N TYR A 17 12.51 1.16 -8.89
CA TYR A 17 13.45 1.52 -9.96
C TYR A 17 14.62 2.32 -9.40
N VAL A 18 15.72 2.36 -10.17
CA VAL A 18 16.89 3.18 -9.87
C VAL A 18 17.02 4.36 -10.82
N SER A 19 17.65 5.45 -10.39
CA SER A 19 18.26 6.41 -11.29
C SER A 19 19.68 5.97 -11.62
N TYR A 20 20.05 6.16 -12.89
CA TYR A 20 21.41 5.87 -13.37
C TYR A 20 22.38 6.99 -13.01
N PRO A 21 23.69 6.70 -12.95
CA PRO A 21 24.71 7.72 -12.90
C PRO A 21 24.49 8.79 -13.97
N SER A 22 24.62 10.04 -13.59
CA SER A 22 24.25 11.16 -14.46
C SER A 22 25.34 12.23 -14.46
N LYS A 23 25.56 12.83 -15.63
CA LYS A 23 26.57 13.89 -15.86
C LYS A 23 25.90 15.22 -16.16
N ASP A 24 26.58 16.30 -15.80
CA ASP A 24 26.18 17.64 -16.21
C ASP A 24 26.56 17.92 -17.70
N SER A 25 26.24 19.11 -18.19
CA SER A 25 26.56 19.53 -19.56
C SER A 25 28.04 19.62 -19.86
N LYS A 26 28.89 19.63 -18.83
CA LYS A 26 30.38 19.68 -18.94
C LYS A 26 31.00 18.28 -18.87
N GLY A 27 30.19 17.23 -18.65
CA GLY A 27 30.65 15.86 -18.55
C GLY A 27 31.07 15.40 -17.15
N PHE A 28 30.92 16.24 -16.12
CA PHE A 28 31.19 15.86 -14.74
C PHE A 28 29.99 15.12 -14.14
N PHE A 29 30.26 14.03 -13.41
CA PHE A 29 29.19 13.33 -12.68
C PHE A 29 28.68 14.19 -11.53
N TYR A 30 27.37 14.42 -11.48
CA TYR A 30 26.70 14.93 -10.31
C TYR A 30 26.01 13.82 -9.51
N GLN A 31 25.84 12.63 -10.12
CA GLN A 31 25.43 11.40 -9.50
C GLN A 31 26.33 10.30 -10.05
N GLU A 32 27.16 9.70 -9.21
CA GLU A 32 28.13 8.69 -9.62
C GLU A 32 27.59 7.26 -9.50
N GLU A 33 26.54 7.06 -8.70
CA GLU A 33 26.02 5.74 -8.36
C GLU A 33 24.59 5.54 -8.85
N PHE A 34 24.17 4.27 -8.86
CA PHE A 34 22.77 3.92 -8.96
C PHE A 34 22.07 4.26 -7.64
N ILE A 35 20.95 4.97 -7.69
CA ILE A 35 20.18 5.31 -6.51
C ILE A 35 18.79 4.73 -6.64
N GLY A 36 18.40 3.84 -5.72
CA GLY A 36 17.06 3.30 -5.60
C GLY A 36 16.03 4.40 -5.30
N LYS A 37 15.01 4.52 -6.13
CA LYS A 37 13.99 5.58 -6.02
C LYS A 37 12.71 5.10 -5.38
N ASN A 38 12.39 3.82 -5.51
CA ASN A 38 11.19 3.23 -4.93
C ASN A 38 11.37 1.72 -4.73
N GLY A 39 10.40 1.06 -4.08
CA GLY A 39 10.36 -0.38 -3.89
C GLY A 39 11.59 -0.95 -3.19
N VAL A 40 11.88 -2.20 -3.49
CA VAL A 40 13.05 -2.95 -2.98
C VAL A 40 14.38 -2.26 -3.36
N GLU A 41 14.47 -1.70 -4.56
CA GLU A 41 15.67 -0.94 -4.98
C GLU A 41 15.99 0.22 -4.03
N LYS A 42 14.98 0.91 -3.51
CA LYS A 42 15.18 1.99 -2.54
C LYS A 42 15.45 1.46 -1.14
N MET A 43 14.65 0.47 -0.70
CA MET A 43 14.73 -0.03 0.68
C MET A 43 16.07 -0.70 0.97
N TYR A 44 16.61 -1.41 -0.03
CA TYR A 44 17.84 -2.19 0.07
C TYR A 44 18.97 -1.64 -0.80
N ASN A 45 18.92 -0.33 -1.11
CA ASN A 45 19.92 0.31 -1.98
C ASN A 45 21.37 0.01 -1.57
N ASP A 46 21.67 0.13 -0.28
CA ASP A 46 23.03 -0.05 0.26
C ASP A 46 23.55 -1.51 0.11
N ILE A 47 22.61 -2.47 0.05
CA ILE A 47 22.94 -3.88 -0.17
C ILE A 47 23.14 -4.16 -1.66
N LEU A 48 22.30 -3.55 -2.50
CA LEU A 48 22.21 -3.83 -3.94
C LEU A 48 23.18 -3.00 -4.78
N ALA A 49 23.65 -1.87 -4.29
CA ALA A 49 24.42 -0.90 -5.09
C ALA A 49 25.82 -1.40 -5.44
N GLY A 50 26.51 -2.13 -4.53
CA GLY A 50 27.94 -2.42 -4.66
C GLY A 50 28.80 -1.18 -4.47
N GLU A 51 30.08 -1.27 -4.84
CA GLU A 51 31.03 -0.18 -4.74
C GLU A 51 31.66 0.12 -6.10
N ASN A 52 31.75 1.41 -6.45
CA ASN A 52 32.38 1.84 -7.67
C ASN A 52 33.91 1.67 -7.60
N GLY A 53 34.50 1.18 -8.68
CA GLY A 53 35.95 1.16 -8.82
C GLY A 53 36.53 2.53 -9.19
N ILE A 54 37.79 2.75 -8.89
CA ILE A 54 38.55 3.96 -9.23
C ILE A 54 39.65 3.60 -10.21
N LYS A 55 39.69 4.31 -11.36
CA LYS A 55 40.76 4.23 -12.36
C LYS A 55 41.47 5.58 -12.47
N LEU A 56 42.76 5.54 -12.50
CA LEU A 56 43.61 6.70 -12.75
C LEU A 56 44.10 6.65 -14.21
N PHE A 57 43.95 7.75 -14.91
CA PHE A 57 44.47 7.91 -16.26
C PHE A 57 45.56 9.00 -16.28
N GLU A 58 46.70 8.70 -16.82
CA GLU A 58 47.71 9.71 -17.18
C GLU A 58 47.45 10.13 -18.63
N VAL A 59 47.32 11.42 -18.85
CA VAL A 59 47.05 11.99 -20.18
C VAL A 59 48.17 12.97 -20.58
N ASP A 60 48.47 13.02 -21.87
CA ASP A 60 49.38 14.02 -22.43
C ASP A 60 48.67 15.40 -22.53
N ALA A 61 49.43 16.40 -22.95
CA ALA A 61 48.94 17.78 -23.12
C ALA A 61 47.78 17.90 -24.16
N LEU A 62 47.57 16.88 -24.98
CA LEU A 62 46.54 16.80 -25.99
C LEU A 62 45.31 15.99 -25.51
N GLY A 63 45.35 15.45 -24.27
CA GLY A 63 44.29 14.64 -23.70
C GLY A 63 44.33 13.16 -24.10
N ASN A 64 45.38 12.67 -24.74
CA ASN A 64 45.55 11.26 -25.08
C ASN A 64 45.99 10.47 -23.86
N ILE A 65 45.35 9.33 -23.59
CA ILE A 65 45.68 8.43 -22.47
C ILE A 65 47.05 7.79 -22.75
N GLN A 66 48.03 8.03 -21.87
CA GLN A 66 49.39 7.47 -21.93
C GLN A 66 49.51 6.23 -21.04
N SER A 67 48.84 6.22 -19.89
CA SER A 67 48.81 5.07 -19.03
C SER A 67 47.46 4.96 -18.31
N GLU A 68 47.09 3.74 -17.91
CA GLU A 68 45.88 3.45 -17.12
C GLU A 68 46.30 2.58 -15.93
N SER A 69 45.85 2.98 -14.73
CA SER A 69 46.02 2.19 -13.50
C SER A 69 44.71 2.06 -12.76
N SER A 70 44.37 0.86 -12.32
CA SER A 70 43.23 0.64 -11.46
C SER A 70 43.67 0.77 -10.00
N MET A 71 43.18 1.79 -9.30
CA MET A 71 43.48 1.98 -7.88
C MET A 71 42.56 1.11 -6.99
N GLN A 72 41.32 0.95 -7.41
CA GLN A 72 40.31 0.14 -6.68
C GLN A 72 39.43 -0.56 -7.72
N PRO A 73 39.36 -1.89 -7.71
CA PRO A 73 38.39 -2.61 -8.54
C PRO A 73 36.97 -2.37 -8.05
N PRO A 74 35.96 -2.36 -8.93
CA PRO A 74 34.57 -2.33 -8.50
C PRO A 74 34.20 -3.63 -7.79
N SER A 75 33.29 -3.54 -6.82
CA SER A 75 32.66 -4.72 -6.20
C SER A 75 31.16 -4.73 -6.47
N ASP A 76 30.64 -5.91 -6.77
CA ASP A 76 29.19 -6.09 -7.00
C ASP A 76 28.43 -5.99 -5.68
N GLY A 77 27.17 -5.55 -5.75
CA GLY A 77 26.25 -5.61 -4.63
C GLY A 77 25.89 -7.05 -4.29
N LYS A 78 25.19 -7.23 -3.18
CA LYS A 78 24.76 -8.55 -2.71
C LYS A 78 23.43 -8.94 -3.34
N ASP A 79 23.19 -10.26 -3.43
CA ASP A 79 21.89 -10.80 -3.79
C ASP A 79 20.90 -10.61 -2.64
N LEU A 80 19.64 -10.35 -3.00
CA LEU A 80 18.52 -10.24 -2.07
C LEU A 80 17.46 -11.27 -2.44
N LEU A 81 17.20 -12.20 -1.51
CA LEU A 81 16.12 -13.17 -1.64
C LEU A 81 14.86 -12.64 -0.97
N LEU A 82 13.79 -12.50 -1.74
CA LEU A 82 12.47 -12.09 -1.25
C LEU A 82 11.58 -13.30 -0.96
N THR A 83 10.59 -13.14 -0.08
CA THR A 83 9.56 -14.14 0.18
C THR A 83 8.49 -14.22 -0.92
N ILE A 84 8.56 -13.36 -1.91
CA ILE A 84 7.60 -13.23 -3.02
C ILE A 84 7.63 -14.47 -3.91
N ASP A 85 6.46 -15.09 -4.13
CA ASP A 85 6.28 -16.06 -5.22
C ASP A 85 5.88 -15.29 -6.49
N SER A 86 6.74 -15.30 -7.49
CA SER A 86 6.55 -14.52 -8.72
C SER A 86 5.27 -14.90 -9.49
N ARG A 87 4.85 -16.16 -9.43
CA ARG A 87 3.62 -16.64 -10.09
C ARG A 87 2.38 -16.13 -9.37
N VAL A 88 2.42 -16.14 -8.03
CA VAL A 88 1.33 -15.59 -7.19
C VAL A 88 1.23 -14.08 -7.38
N GLN A 89 2.37 -13.38 -7.40
CA GLN A 89 2.47 -11.94 -7.65
C GLN A 89 1.82 -11.55 -8.99
N ALA A 90 2.26 -12.18 -10.08
CA ALA A 90 1.74 -11.91 -11.43
C ALA A 90 0.24 -12.21 -11.53
N LYS A 91 -0.20 -13.34 -10.95
CA LYS A 91 -1.62 -13.73 -10.99
C LYS A 91 -2.50 -12.80 -10.18
N LEU A 92 -2.05 -12.38 -9.01
CA LEU A 92 -2.77 -11.42 -8.18
C LEU A 92 -2.95 -10.08 -8.94
N TYR A 93 -1.89 -9.59 -9.59
CA TYR A 93 -1.97 -8.37 -10.39
C TYR A 93 -2.96 -8.50 -11.54
N GLU A 94 -2.89 -9.58 -12.31
CA GLU A 94 -3.82 -9.86 -13.41
C GLU A 94 -5.28 -9.81 -12.94
N LEU A 95 -5.60 -10.49 -11.84
CA LEU A 95 -6.94 -10.54 -11.27
C LEU A 95 -7.43 -9.16 -10.78
N ILE A 96 -6.55 -8.38 -10.16
CA ILE A 96 -6.88 -7.00 -9.75
C ILE A 96 -7.14 -6.13 -10.97
N LYS A 97 -6.26 -6.18 -11.98
CA LYS A 97 -6.39 -5.44 -13.23
C LYS A 97 -7.72 -5.74 -13.93
N GLN A 98 -8.08 -7.02 -14.03
CA GLN A 98 -9.35 -7.47 -14.59
C GLN A 98 -10.54 -6.95 -13.76
N THR A 99 -10.51 -7.14 -12.44
CA THR A 99 -11.59 -6.68 -11.55
C THR A 99 -11.79 -5.16 -11.64
N VAL A 100 -10.70 -4.40 -11.71
CA VAL A 100 -10.76 -2.94 -11.87
C VAL A 100 -11.43 -2.56 -13.20
N ALA A 101 -11.12 -3.29 -14.28
CA ALA A 101 -11.75 -3.05 -15.59
C ALA A 101 -13.24 -3.42 -15.57
N ASP A 102 -13.59 -4.60 -15.07
CA ASP A 102 -14.96 -5.13 -15.05
C ASP A 102 -15.91 -4.30 -14.17
N ARG A 103 -15.38 -3.70 -13.10
CA ARG A 103 -16.15 -2.91 -12.13
C ARG A 103 -16.05 -1.40 -12.34
N GLY A 104 -15.23 -0.93 -13.28
CA GLY A 104 -15.02 0.50 -13.52
C GLY A 104 -14.30 1.22 -12.37
N PHE A 105 -13.47 0.53 -11.60
CA PHE A 105 -12.69 1.14 -10.52
C PHE A 105 -11.51 1.96 -11.06
N ILE A 106 -11.01 2.88 -10.23
CA ILE A 106 -9.84 3.70 -10.57
C ILE A 106 -8.55 2.88 -10.42
N GLY A 107 -8.52 1.97 -9.47
CA GLY A 107 -7.37 1.13 -9.16
C GLY A 107 -7.69 0.11 -8.08
N GLY A 108 -6.72 -0.71 -7.73
CA GLY A 108 -6.84 -1.72 -6.70
C GLY A 108 -5.47 -2.17 -6.19
N ALA A 109 -5.44 -2.85 -5.06
CA ALA A 109 -4.25 -3.45 -4.50
C ALA A 109 -4.58 -4.79 -3.84
N GLY A 110 -3.57 -5.64 -3.68
CA GLY A 110 -3.69 -6.90 -2.97
C GLY A 110 -2.37 -7.31 -2.33
N ILE A 111 -2.48 -7.96 -1.18
CA ILE A 111 -1.38 -8.54 -0.44
C ILE A 111 -1.77 -9.97 -0.08
N ILE A 112 -0.85 -10.90 -0.28
CA ILE A 112 -0.96 -12.28 0.21
C ILE A 112 0.22 -12.54 1.13
N MET A 113 -0.08 -12.95 2.36
CA MET A 113 0.91 -13.15 3.41
C MET A 113 0.75 -14.55 4.00
N ASP A 114 1.88 -15.21 4.27
CA ASP A 114 1.91 -16.43 5.07
C ASP A 114 1.69 -16.08 6.54
N VAL A 115 0.58 -16.54 7.10
CA VAL A 115 0.20 -16.24 8.49
C VAL A 115 1.07 -16.92 9.54
N HIS A 116 1.89 -17.92 9.16
CA HIS A 116 2.76 -18.64 10.08
C HIS A 116 4.07 -17.89 10.38
N ASN A 117 4.55 -17.11 9.40
CA ASN A 117 5.86 -16.45 9.51
C ASN A 117 5.85 -14.97 9.14
N GLY A 118 4.71 -14.45 8.64
CA GLY A 118 4.57 -13.06 8.20
C GLY A 118 5.21 -12.76 6.84
N GLY A 119 5.74 -13.76 6.14
CA GLY A 119 6.35 -13.60 4.82
C GLY A 119 5.31 -13.17 3.76
N ILE A 120 5.60 -12.10 3.04
CA ILE A 120 4.72 -11.61 1.99
C ILE A 120 5.00 -12.41 0.72
N LEU A 121 3.98 -13.17 0.27
CA LEU A 121 4.04 -13.98 -0.95
C LEU A 121 3.70 -13.18 -2.20
N ALA A 122 2.87 -12.13 -2.06
CA ALA A 122 2.56 -11.19 -3.12
C ALA A 122 2.14 -9.84 -2.54
N LEU A 123 2.60 -8.75 -3.16
CA LEU A 123 2.22 -7.38 -2.86
C LEU A 123 2.16 -6.59 -4.17
N THR A 124 0.97 -6.17 -4.57
CA THR A 124 0.79 -5.51 -5.86
C THR A 124 -0.23 -4.39 -5.81
N SER A 125 -0.09 -3.43 -6.73
CA SER A 125 -0.94 -2.24 -6.85
C SER A 125 -1.18 -1.93 -8.32
N PHE A 126 -2.44 -1.77 -8.72
CA PHE A 126 -2.86 -1.39 -10.06
C PHE A 126 -3.48 0.02 -10.06
N PRO A 127 -3.23 0.87 -11.07
CA PRO A 127 -2.20 0.71 -12.10
C PRO A 127 -0.79 0.90 -11.56
N GLU A 128 0.19 0.43 -12.31
CA GLU A 128 1.59 0.60 -11.98
C GLU A 128 2.36 1.30 -13.12
N TYR A 129 3.59 1.65 -12.85
CA TYR A 129 4.57 2.12 -13.82
C TYR A 129 5.51 0.98 -14.25
N SER A 130 6.20 1.17 -15.37
CA SER A 130 7.30 0.29 -15.78
C SER A 130 8.63 0.75 -15.16
N SER A 131 9.23 -0.10 -14.32
CA SER A 131 10.55 0.13 -13.72
C SER A 131 11.63 0.36 -14.79
N ALA A 132 11.58 -0.39 -15.88
CA ALA A 132 12.53 -0.25 -16.99
C ALA A 132 12.43 1.14 -17.69
N ILE A 133 11.21 1.64 -17.89
CA ILE A 133 11.00 2.97 -18.48
C ILE A 133 11.51 4.06 -17.56
N LEU A 134 11.17 4.00 -16.27
CA LEU A 134 11.60 5.00 -15.30
C LEU A 134 13.10 5.00 -15.08
N SER A 135 13.71 3.83 -14.94
CA SER A 135 15.17 3.73 -14.78
C SER A 135 15.93 4.25 -16.00
N SER A 136 15.45 3.95 -17.20
CA SER A 136 16.14 4.41 -18.41
C SER A 136 16.09 5.94 -18.60
N GLY A 137 15.01 6.57 -18.12
CA GLY A 137 14.75 8.00 -18.31
C GLY A 137 14.56 8.44 -19.77
N LYS A 138 14.65 7.52 -20.72
CA LYS A 138 14.72 7.84 -22.17
C LYS A 138 13.36 8.08 -22.82
N ASN A 139 12.28 7.58 -22.22
CA ASN A 139 10.93 7.73 -22.77
C ASN A 139 10.16 8.82 -22.02
N ALA A 140 10.47 10.08 -22.31
CA ALA A 140 9.84 11.24 -21.67
C ALA A 140 8.31 11.26 -21.84
N GLN A 141 7.79 10.81 -23.00
CA GLN A 141 6.36 10.76 -23.25
C GLN A 141 5.65 9.75 -22.32
N ALA A 142 6.20 8.55 -22.16
CA ALA A 142 5.63 7.56 -21.24
C ALA A 142 5.71 8.03 -19.78
N ILE A 143 6.84 8.64 -19.37
CA ILE A 143 7.03 9.18 -18.02
C ILE A 143 6.01 10.29 -17.74
N SER A 144 5.84 11.24 -18.67
CA SER A 144 4.81 12.27 -18.57
C SER A 144 3.41 11.67 -18.50
N GLY A 145 3.15 10.60 -19.26
CA GLY A 145 1.91 9.85 -19.21
C GLY A 145 1.62 9.27 -17.84
N TYR A 146 2.63 8.74 -17.13
CA TYR A 146 2.47 8.28 -15.74
C TYR A 146 2.18 9.43 -14.77
N ILE A 147 2.86 10.58 -14.93
CA ILE A 147 2.71 11.74 -14.03
C ILE A 147 1.32 12.36 -14.16
N LEU A 148 0.83 12.50 -15.40
CA LEU A 148 -0.45 13.15 -15.70
C LEU A 148 -1.66 12.20 -15.59
N ASN A 149 -1.43 10.92 -15.33
CA ASN A 149 -2.50 9.93 -15.25
C ASN A 149 -3.31 10.08 -13.96
N GLU A 150 -4.60 10.40 -14.11
CA GLU A 150 -5.55 10.55 -13.00
C GLU A 150 -5.67 9.29 -12.13
N LYS A 151 -5.39 8.11 -12.69
CA LYS A 151 -5.34 6.85 -11.96
C LYS A 151 -4.10 6.68 -11.08
N LYS A 152 -3.19 7.67 -11.02
CA LYS A 152 -2.04 7.74 -10.13
C LYS A 152 -1.18 6.47 -10.10
N PRO A 153 -0.51 6.10 -11.22
CA PRO A 153 0.31 4.88 -11.28
C PRO A 153 1.52 4.87 -10.34
N PHE A 154 1.95 6.03 -9.82
CA PHE A 154 3.02 6.10 -8.80
C PHE A 154 2.56 5.74 -7.38
N LEU A 155 1.25 5.75 -7.13
CA LEU A 155 0.73 5.39 -5.81
C LEU A 155 0.77 3.88 -5.61
N ASN A 156 1.65 3.41 -4.73
CA ASN A 156 1.57 2.04 -4.22
C ASN A 156 0.40 1.92 -3.25
N ARG A 157 -0.75 1.49 -3.77
CA ARG A 157 -2.01 1.40 -3.01
C ARG A 157 -1.96 0.35 -1.91
N ALA A 158 -1.04 -0.62 -2.01
CA ALA A 158 -0.91 -1.68 -1.02
C ALA A 158 -0.35 -1.17 0.31
N VAL A 159 0.51 -0.12 0.27
CA VAL A 159 1.17 0.41 1.47
C VAL A 159 0.88 1.89 1.73
N GLY A 160 0.67 2.68 0.68
CA GLY A 160 0.45 4.14 0.79
C GLY A 160 -1.01 4.56 0.53
N GLY A 161 -1.92 3.64 0.26
CA GLY A 161 -3.32 3.95 0.02
C GLY A 161 -4.13 4.01 1.31
N LEU A 162 -4.75 5.16 1.59
CA LEU A 162 -5.68 5.32 2.71
C LEU A 162 -7.10 5.13 2.21
N TYR A 163 -7.79 4.12 2.73
CA TYR A 163 -9.14 3.75 2.32
C TYR A 163 -10.05 3.59 3.53
N THR A 164 -11.32 3.97 3.37
CA THR A 164 -12.35 3.68 4.37
C THR A 164 -12.53 2.16 4.46
N PRO A 165 -12.26 1.55 5.63
CA PRO A 165 -12.20 0.09 5.74
C PRO A 165 -13.56 -0.61 5.60
N GLY A 166 -14.67 0.11 5.77
CA GLY A 166 -16.02 -0.46 5.67
C GLY A 166 -16.28 -1.54 6.72
N SER A 167 -17.00 -2.58 6.31
CA SER A 167 -17.47 -3.64 7.22
C SER A 167 -16.38 -4.51 7.86
N VAL A 168 -15.14 -4.44 7.39
CA VAL A 168 -14.04 -5.19 8.01
C VAL A 168 -13.69 -4.69 9.42
N VAL A 169 -14.19 -3.51 9.83
CA VAL A 169 -14.03 -3.02 11.22
C VAL A 169 -15.04 -3.62 12.19
N LYS A 170 -16.13 -4.20 11.73
CA LYS A 170 -17.24 -4.71 12.58
C LYS A 170 -16.78 -5.74 13.62
N PRO A 171 -15.91 -6.72 13.31
CA PRO A 171 -15.37 -7.63 14.31
C PRO A 171 -14.68 -6.93 15.48
N TYR A 172 -13.91 -5.88 15.21
CA TYR A 172 -13.21 -5.12 16.27
C TYR A 172 -14.17 -4.32 17.13
N VAL A 173 -15.23 -3.75 16.53
CA VAL A 173 -16.31 -3.08 17.26
C VAL A 173 -17.07 -4.09 18.12
N ALA A 174 -17.34 -5.30 17.60
CA ALA A 174 -17.99 -6.38 18.36
C ALA A 174 -17.15 -6.80 19.57
N ILE A 175 -15.84 -7.03 19.41
CA ILE A 175 -14.92 -7.36 20.49
C ILE A 175 -14.92 -6.25 21.54
N GLY A 176 -14.83 -5.00 21.12
CA GLY A 176 -14.87 -3.86 22.02
C GLY A 176 -16.21 -3.78 22.79
N ALA A 177 -17.34 -3.96 22.10
CA ALA A 177 -18.65 -3.91 22.70
C ALA A 177 -18.87 -5.03 23.73
N LEU A 178 -18.36 -6.23 23.48
CA LEU A 178 -18.39 -7.34 24.43
C LEU A 178 -17.51 -7.06 25.66
N ASN A 179 -16.28 -6.64 25.45
CA ASN A 179 -15.33 -6.41 26.52
C ASN A 179 -15.70 -5.24 27.43
N GLU A 180 -16.32 -4.19 26.88
CA GLU A 180 -16.85 -3.03 27.64
C GLU A 180 -18.30 -3.23 28.11
N HIS A 181 -18.85 -4.44 28.00
CA HIS A 181 -20.22 -4.78 28.41
C HIS A 181 -21.27 -3.81 27.85
N VAL A 182 -21.10 -3.40 26.58
CA VAL A 182 -22.04 -2.49 25.89
C VAL A 182 -23.35 -3.19 25.57
N ILE A 183 -23.28 -4.47 25.24
CA ILE A 183 -24.43 -5.29 24.85
C ILE A 183 -24.19 -6.77 25.20
N ASP A 184 -25.22 -7.47 25.55
CA ASP A 184 -25.25 -8.94 25.58
C ASP A 184 -25.23 -9.46 24.13
N PRO A 185 -24.34 -10.40 23.76
CA PRO A 185 -24.23 -10.91 22.38
C PRO A 185 -25.50 -11.57 21.85
N GLN A 186 -26.41 -12.05 22.75
CA GLN A 186 -27.69 -12.64 22.40
C GLN A 186 -28.82 -11.60 22.29
N LYS A 187 -28.59 -10.36 22.74
CA LYS A 187 -29.58 -9.28 22.60
C LYS A 187 -29.78 -8.97 21.12
N LYS A 188 -31.04 -9.05 20.71
CA LYS A 188 -31.43 -8.71 19.34
C LYS A 188 -31.73 -7.22 19.19
N ILE A 189 -31.28 -6.66 18.08
CA ILE A 189 -31.58 -5.31 17.59
C ILE A 189 -32.39 -5.43 16.31
N LEU A 190 -33.39 -4.57 16.15
CA LEU A 190 -34.24 -4.55 14.97
C LEU A 190 -33.59 -3.70 13.85
N SER A 191 -33.08 -4.37 12.84
CA SER A 191 -32.57 -3.69 11.64
C SER A 191 -33.71 -3.47 10.63
N THR A 192 -34.26 -2.26 10.62
CA THR A 192 -35.33 -1.84 9.69
C THR A 192 -34.79 -1.36 8.33
N GLY A 193 -33.45 -1.37 8.13
CA GLY A 193 -32.80 -0.88 6.92
C GLY A 193 -32.17 0.51 7.04
N SER A 194 -32.47 1.22 8.14
CA SER A 194 -31.82 2.50 8.48
C SER A 194 -32.03 2.89 9.92
N ILE A 195 -31.22 3.79 10.44
CA ILE A 195 -31.49 4.58 11.64
C ILE A 195 -31.45 6.07 11.30
N SER A 196 -32.24 6.86 12.04
CA SER A 196 -32.30 8.31 11.87
C SER A 196 -31.94 9.02 13.16
N ILE A 197 -30.89 9.82 13.13
CA ILE A 197 -30.37 10.56 14.29
C ILE A 197 -30.60 12.06 14.05
N PRO A 198 -31.14 12.84 15.01
CA PRO A 198 -31.21 14.28 14.88
C PRO A 198 -29.83 14.90 14.63
N ASN A 199 -29.75 15.82 13.68
CA ASN A 199 -28.50 16.53 13.45
C ASN A 199 -28.22 17.46 14.65
N PRO A 200 -27.04 17.40 15.29
CA PRO A 200 -26.74 18.19 16.48
C PRO A 200 -26.77 19.72 16.24
N TYR A 201 -26.57 20.17 15.00
CA TYR A 201 -26.56 21.58 14.63
C TYR A 201 -27.89 22.04 14.04
N TYR A 202 -28.69 21.13 13.49
CA TYR A 202 -30.00 21.39 12.88
C TYR A 202 -30.98 20.30 13.31
N PRO A 203 -31.58 20.40 14.53
CA PRO A 203 -32.40 19.33 15.11
C PRO A 203 -33.61 18.92 14.27
N ASP A 204 -34.12 19.83 13.44
CA ASP A 204 -35.21 19.55 12.50
C ASP A 204 -34.78 18.71 11.30
N ILE A 205 -33.48 18.55 11.07
CA ILE A 205 -32.91 17.75 10.00
C ILE A 205 -32.38 16.45 10.62
N LYS A 206 -32.86 15.31 10.14
CA LYS A 206 -32.35 14.01 10.57
C LYS A 206 -31.26 13.55 9.64
N SER A 207 -30.12 13.12 10.22
CA SER A 207 -29.11 12.34 9.50
C SER A 207 -29.54 10.90 9.43
N VAL A 208 -29.71 10.37 8.23
CA VAL A 208 -30.13 8.98 7.98
C VAL A 208 -28.93 8.12 7.66
N PHE A 209 -28.76 7.04 8.41
CA PHE A 209 -27.70 6.06 8.23
C PHE A 209 -28.32 4.76 7.70
N MET A 210 -27.96 4.42 6.47
CA MET A 210 -28.55 3.29 5.75
C MET A 210 -27.85 1.97 6.04
N ASP A 211 -28.64 0.92 6.18
CA ASP A 211 -28.19 -0.45 5.96
C ASP A 211 -28.34 -0.81 4.47
N TRP A 212 -27.74 -1.90 4.03
CA TRP A 212 -27.86 -2.33 2.64
C TRP A 212 -29.20 -3.05 2.36
N LYS A 213 -29.89 -3.50 3.43
CA LYS A 213 -31.29 -3.93 3.45
C LYS A 213 -31.81 -4.00 4.90
N ALA A 214 -33.10 -4.18 5.07
CA ALA A 214 -33.70 -4.57 6.35
C ALA A 214 -33.38 -6.05 6.66
N HIS A 215 -32.86 -6.32 7.88
CA HIS A 215 -32.50 -7.66 8.31
C HIS A 215 -33.47 -8.25 9.34
N GLY A 216 -34.39 -7.42 9.87
CA GLY A 216 -35.24 -7.83 10.98
C GLY A 216 -34.47 -7.89 12.31
N TRP A 217 -34.90 -8.75 13.22
CA TRP A 217 -34.28 -8.95 14.51
C TRP A 217 -32.99 -9.79 14.36
N VAL A 218 -31.82 -9.20 14.66
CA VAL A 218 -30.52 -9.85 14.59
C VAL A 218 -29.77 -9.71 15.91
N ASP A 219 -29.15 -10.77 16.37
CA ASP A 219 -28.18 -10.75 17.45
C ASP A 219 -26.76 -10.44 16.88
N MET A 220 -25.73 -10.40 17.74
CA MET A 220 -24.37 -10.04 17.30
C MET A 220 -23.80 -10.99 16.25
N ARG A 221 -24.01 -12.30 16.39
CA ARG A 221 -23.51 -13.31 15.46
C ARG A 221 -24.22 -13.22 14.12
N GLU A 222 -25.54 -13.09 14.15
CA GLU A 222 -26.38 -12.89 12.96
C GLU A 222 -25.98 -11.58 12.25
N ALA A 223 -25.80 -10.48 13.01
CA ALA A 223 -25.42 -9.17 12.49
C ALA A 223 -24.02 -9.18 11.82
N LEU A 224 -23.05 -9.91 12.37
CA LEU A 224 -21.75 -10.12 11.71
C LEU A 224 -21.92 -10.92 10.42
N GLY A 225 -22.70 -12.02 10.47
CA GLY A 225 -22.89 -12.90 9.32
C GLY A 225 -23.59 -12.22 8.14
N VAL A 226 -24.59 -11.36 8.40
CA VAL A 226 -25.29 -10.59 7.35
C VAL A 226 -24.68 -9.20 7.14
N SER A 227 -23.65 -8.84 7.89
CA SER A 227 -23.00 -7.53 7.83
C SER A 227 -23.98 -6.36 8.04
N SER A 228 -24.89 -6.45 9.03
CA SER A 228 -25.85 -5.37 9.32
C SER A 228 -25.15 -4.08 9.73
N ASN A 229 -25.43 -2.99 9.05
CA ASN A 229 -24.94 -1.68 9.43
C ASN A 229 -25.69 -1.13 10.63
N VAL A 230 -27.02 -1.27 10.66
CA VAL A 230 -27.86 -0.77 11.76
C VAL A 230 -27.40 -1.31 13.10
N TYR A 231 -27.18 -2.63 13.21
CA TYR A 231 -26.67 -3.23 14.44
C TYR A 231 -25.38 -2.57 14.92
N PHE A 232 -24.41 -2.37 14.01
CA PHE A 232 -23.12 -1.81 14.34
C PHE A 232 -23.13 -0.27 14.53
N TYR A 233 -24.10 0.44 13.95
CA TYR A 233 -24.32 1.85 14.28
C TYR A 233 -24.80 1.99 15.73
N GLU A 234 -25.73 1.13 16.15
CA GLU A 234 -26.30 1.18 17.51
C GLU A 234 -25.26 0.80 18.58
N ILE A 235 -24.56 -0.31 18.43
CA ILE A 235 -23.56 -0.73 19.43
C ILE A 235 -22.26 0.11 19.34
N GLY A 236 -21.98 0.73 18.20
CA GLY A 236 -20.82 1.61 18.02
C GLY A 236 -21.06 3.02 18.54
N GLY A 237 -22.09 3.68 18.04
CA GLY A 237 -22.42 5.06 18.34
C GLY A 237 -23.42 5.29 19.47
N GLY A 238 -24.28 4.29 19.71
CA GLY A 238 -25.46 4.39 20.57
C GLY A 238 -26.68 4.88 19.79
N PHE A 239 -27.86 4.36 20.15
CA PHE A 239 -29.12 4.79 19.56
C PHE A 239 -30.30 4.47 20.51
N GLU A 240 -31.19 5.44 20.71
CA GLU A 240 -32.29 5.35 21.67
C GLU A 240 -31.85 4.83 23.05
N GLY A 241 -32.35 3.66 23.48
CA GLY A 241 -31.97 3.03 24.74
C GLY A 241 -30.71 2.15 24.67
N GLN A 242 -30.07 1.98 23.50
CA GLN A 242 -28.86 1.20 23.35
C GLN A 242 -27.64 2.08 23.57
N ARG A 243 -26.84 1.74 24.58
CA ARG A 243 -25.52 2.39 24.81
C ARG A 243 -24.57 2.05 23.67
N GLY A 244 -23.79 3.04 23.19
CA GLY A 244 -22.71 2.84 22.22
C GLY A 244 -21.37 2.59 22.87
N LEU A 245 -20.46 1.97 22.12
CA LEU A 245 -19.06 1.77 22.48
C LEU A 245 -18.29 3.11 22.53
N GLY A 246 -18.63 4.02 21.62
CA GLY A 246 -18.03 5.34 21.47
C GLY A 246 -16.69 5.30 20.70
N ILE A 247 -16.37 6.43 20.06
CA ILE A 247 -15.21 6.54 19.16
C ILE A 247 -13.87 6.26 19.87
N TYR A 248 -13.75 6.65 21.14
CA TYR A 248 -12.54 6.40 21.91
C TYR A 248 -12.25 4.89 22.06
N ASN A 249 -13.26 4.11 22.44
CA ASN A 249 -13.10 2.67 22.58
C ASN A 249 -13.00 1.98 21.23
N ILE A 250 -13.71 2.41 20.20
CA ILE A 250 -13.52 1.90 18.83
C ILE A 250 -12.03 2.05 18.44
N ARG A 251 -11.45 3.23 18.61
CA ARG A 251 -10.03 3.48 18.34
C ARG A 251 -9.11 2.63 19.21
N LYS A 252 -9.41 2.47 20.52
CA LYS A 252 -8.66 1.63 21.44
C LYS A 252 -8.59 0.18 20.92
N TYR A 253 -9.73 -0.40 20.61
CA TYR A 253 -9.80 -1.80 20.19
C TYR A 253 -9.21 -2.01 18.78
N THR A 254 -9.45 -1.14 17.82
CA THR A 254 -8.83 -1.26 16.49
C THR A 254 -7.30 -1.18 16.58
N LYS A 255 -6.75 -0.29 17.42
CA LYS A 255 -5.30 -0.20 17.66
C LYS A 255 -4.69 -1.46 18.28
N MET A 256 -5.42 -2.17 19.14
CA MET A 256 -4.94 -3.44 19.72
C MET A 256 -4.68 -4.52 18.65
N PHE A 257 -5.32 -4.40 17.48
CA PHE A 257 -5.12 -5.27 16.32
C PHE A 257 -4.24 -4.65 15.23
N GLY A 258 -3.51 -3.58 15.55
CA GLY A 258 -2.56 -2.95 14.64
C GLY A 258 -3.14 -1.93 13.64
N LEU A 259 -4.46 -1.69 13.64
CA LEU A 259 -5.03 -0.66 12.77
C LEU A 259 -4.58 0.74 13.23
N GLY A 260 -4.27 1.62 12.28
CA GLY A 260 -3.75 2.94 12.59
C GLY A 260 -2.30 2.94 13.09
N GLN A 261 -1.50 1.95 12.66
CA GLN A 261 -0.08 1.83 12.96
C GLN A 261 0.65 1.27 11.73
N LYS A 262 1.93 1.59 11.59
CA LYS A 262 2.79 0.96 10.58
C LYS A 262 3.02 -0.51 10.92
N THR A 263 2.94 -1.36 9.91
CA THR A 263 3.20 -2.80 10.06
C THR A 263 4.68 -3.12 10.10
N GLY A 264 5.52 -2.20 9.57
CA GLY A 264 6.95 -2.40 9.41
C GLY A 264 7.31 -3.21 8.17
N VAL A 265 6.40 -3.25 7.18
CA VAL A 265 6.70 -3.88 5.88
C VAL A 265 7.94 -3.20 5.26
N ASP A 266 8.84 -4.01 4.74
CA ASP A 266 10.11 -3.58 4.16
C ASP A 266 9.99 -3.06 2.71
N VAL A 267 8.94 -2.25 2.49
CA VAL A 267 8.68 -1.51 1.26
C VAL A 267 8.44 -0.04 1.63
N PRO A 268 9.08 0.92 0.97
CA PRO A 268 8.96 2.33 1.32
C PRO A 268 7.57 2.89 1.04
N GLY A 269 7.16 3.90 1.82
CA GLY A 269 5.92 4.64 1.60
C GLY A 269 4.72 4.04 2.32
N GLU A 270 4.93 3.25 3.36
CA GLU A 270 3.84 2.79 4.23
C GLU A 270 3.26 3.98 5.01
N GLU A 271 1.94 4.14 4.90
CA GLU A 271 1.15 5.14 5.62
C GLU A 271 0.42 4.52 6.80
N GLU A 272 0.37 5.23 7.91
CA GLU A 272 -0.48 4.86 9.04
C GLU A 272 -1.95 5.11 8.68
N GLY A 273 -2.84 4.19 9.06
CA GLY A 273 -4.27 4.42 9.03
C GLY A 273 -4.68 5.48 10.08
N THR A 274 -5.73 6.24 9.83
CA THR A 274 -6.26 7.27 10.74
C THR A 274 -7.61 6.86 11.32
#